data_486bee848e1c66f054b8768c355d9ccc
#
_entry.id   486bee848e1c66f054b8768c355d9ccc
#
_cell.length_a   1.000
_cell.length_b   1.000
_cell.length_c   1.000
_cell.angle_alpha   90.00
_cell.angle_beta   90.00
_cell.angle_gamma   90.00
#
_symmetry.space_group_name_H-M   'P 1'
#
loop_
_entity.id
_entity.type
_entity.pdbx_description
1 polymer ?
#
loop_
_entity_poly.entity_id
_entity_poly.type
_entity_poly.pdbx_seq_one_letter_code
_entity_poly.pdbx_strand_id
1 'polypeptide(L)'
;MAAEQYETQVAFYPRYNYGATSMMRRPLVDQMNEIIDDLYENRFDELYIQNSYREVEGTQIAMPKELLPKEMHDYILTMARGYLVHSQLHFMEVDYSEINLEIDKIWTTDSRENDYIPAHSHYGLVAGVFYLKVPEQVSTMNDEGNFWVHHDEPGYVDMNPLQSIRPKGLDIVIPEEGKFTIFPSWLKHSVTPFFGEGVRRAVSFNVICPDANDWKPKAVPEAIRERRKVKKEEVLKIDTAGGPDANLKGDRDISNA
;
A
#
# COMPACT_ATOMS: atom_id res chain seq x y z
N MET A 1 3.31 -54.44 8.37
CA MET A 1 3.03 -53.18 9.09
C MET A 1 2.40 -52.25 8.08
N ALA A 2 1.13 -51.95 8.25
CA ALA A 2 0.44 -50.99 7.37
C ALA A 2 1.00 -49.60 7.68
N ALA A 3 1.37 -48.85 6.63
CA ALA A 3 1.76 -47.46 6.78
C ALA A 3 0.53 -46.67 7.24
N GLU A 4 0.60 -46.04 8.38
CA GLU A 4 -0.40 -45.09 8.83
C GLU A 4 -0.47 -43.96 7.78
N GLN A 5 -1.62 -43.82 7.13
CA GLN A 5 -1.90 -42.67 6.28
C GLN A 5 -2.14 -41.47 7.17
N TYR A 6 -1.17 -40.55 7.22
CA TYR A 6 -1.36 -39.23 7.86
C TYR A 6 -2.19 -38.35 6.92
N GLU A 7 -3.37 -37.99 7.38
CA GLU A 7 -4.20 -37.01 6.68
C GLU A 7 -3.60 -35.60 6.94
N THR A 8 -2.91 -35.08 5.94
CA THR A 8 -2.29 -33.75 6.04
C THR A 8 -3.31 -32.67 5.65
N GLN A 9 -3.77 -31.89 6.61
CA GLN A 9 -4.54 -30.67 6.33
C GLN A 9 -3.58 -29.54 5.95
N VAL A 10 -3.65 -29.08 4.71
CA VAL A 10 -2.91 -27.93 4.24
C VAL A 10 -3.79 -26.70 4.38
N ALA A 11 -3.45 -25.80 5.29
CA ALA A 11 -4.10 -24.50 5.44
C ALA A 11 -3.30 -23.44 4.69
N PHE A 12 -3.91 -22.84 3.68
CA PHE A 12 -3.33 -21.67 3.01
C PHE A 12 -3.81 -20.41 3.70
N TYR A 13 -2.88 -19.65 4.27
CA TYR A 13 -3.16 -18.33 4.79
C TYR A 13 -3.06 -17.34 3.62
N PRO A 14 -4.15 -16.66 3.26
CA PRO A 14 -4.09 -15.65 2.21
C PRO A 14 -3.11 -14.55 2.63
N ARG A 15 -2.31 -14.09 1.67
CA ARG A 15 -1.41 -12.96 1.89
C ARG A 15 -2.23 -11.74 2.27
N TYR A 16 -1.76 -10.98 3.24
CA TYR A 16 -2.35 -9.68 3.55
C TYR A 16 -2.28 -8.78 2.31
N ASN A 17 -3.39 -8.11 1.99
CA ASN A 17 -3.34 -6.99 1.06
C ASN A 17 -2.67 -5.81 1.78
N TYR A 18 -1.37 -5.65 1.57
CA TYR A 18 -0.58 -4.59 2.21
C TYR A 18 -0.87 -3.20 1.67
N GLY A 19 -1.70 -3.06 0.65
CA GLY A 19 -2.10 -1.78 0.12
C GLY A 19 -2.99 -1.89 -1.10
N ALA A 20 -3.53 -0.75 -1.49
CA ALA A 20 -4.27 -0.57 -2.73
C ALA A 20 -3.80 0.70 -3.43
N THR A 21 -3.83 0.69 -4.76
CA THR A 21 -3.51 1.85 -5.58
C THR A 21 -4.66 2.21 -6.48
N SER A 22 -4.77 3.50 -6.81
CA SER A 22 -5.70 4.02 -7.81
C SER A 22 -5.10 5.25 -8.49
N MET A 23 -5.75 5.74 -9.54
CA MET A 23 -5.33 6.95 -10.24
C MET A 23 -6.34 8.07 -10.00
N MET A 24 -5.84 9.22 -9.58
CA MET A 24 -6.62 10.45 -9.44
C MET A 24 -6.84 11.09 -10.81
N ARG A 25 -7.96 11.81 -10.93
CA ARG A 25 -8.23 12.58 -12.15
C ARG A 25 -7.30 13.79 -12.24
N ARG A 26 -6.85 14.11 -13.46
CA ARG A 26 -5.93 15.23 -13.71
C ARG A 26 -6.38 16.57 -13.11
N PRO A 27 -7.65 17.00 -13.22
CA PRO A 27 -8.08 18.27 -12.63
C PRO A 27 -7.88 18.33 -11.10
N LEU A 28 -8.02 17.21 -10.39
CA LEU A 28 -7.80 17.16 -8.95
C LEU A 28 -6.30 17.25 -8.61
N VAL A 29 -5.44 16.63 -9.42
CA VAL A 29 -3.98 16.75 -9.31
C VAL A 29 -3.55 18.20 -9.50
N ASP A 30 -4.09 18.88 -10.52
CA ASP A 30 -3.77 20.27 -10.84
C ASP A 30 -4.23 21.20 -9.71
N GLN A 31 -5.46 21.05 -9.22
CA GLN A 31 -5.98 21.81 -8.09
C GLN A 31 -5.15 21.63 -6.83
N MET A 32 -4.73 20.41 -6.52
CA MET A 32 -3.88 20.14 -5.36
C MET A 32 -2.50 20.78 -5.50
N ASN A 33 -1.92 20.79 -6.71
CA ASN A 33 -0.66 21.46 -6.98
C ASN A 33 -0.77 22.97 -6.77
N GLU A 34 -1.84 23.62 -7.25
CA GLU A 34 -2.08 25.06 -7.07
C GLU A 34 -2.15 25.44 -5.58
N ILE A 35 -2.91 24.67 -4.79
CA ILE A 35 -3.01 24.90 -3.35
C ILE A 35 -1.64 24.74 -2.67
N ILE A 36 -0.90 23.71 -3.00
CA ILE A 36 0.39 23.43 -2.35
C ILE A 36 1.45 24.46 -2.80
N ASP A 37 1.45 24.86 -4.05
CA ASP A 37 2.35 25.92 -4.52
C ASP A 37 2.10 27.23 -3.75
N ASP A 38 0.84 27.62 -3.52
CA ASP A 38 0.50 28.78 -2.68
C ASP A 38 0.98 28.62 -1.22
N LEU A 39 0.84 27.43 -0.64
CA LEU A 39 1.33 27.16 0.72
C LEU A 39 2.85 27.29 0.83
N TYR A 40 3.59 26.77 -0.14
CA TYR A 40 5.05 26.91 -0.19
C TYR A 40 5.50 28.35 -0.39
N GLU A 41 4.77 29.13 -1.19
CA GLU A 41 5.11 30.52 -1.48
C GLU A 41 4.77 31.45 -0.32
N ASN A 42 3.60 31.29 0.31
CA ASN A 42 3.03 32.28 1.20
C ASN A 42 2.98 31.89 2.68
N ARG A 43 3.09 30.60 3.00
CA ARG A 43 2.91 30.09 4.38
C ARG A 43 3.97 29.08 4.82
N PHE A 44 5.08 29.02 4.12
CA PHE A 44 6.12 28.02 4.38
C PHE A 44 6.59 28.01 5.83
N ASP A 45 7.00 29.16 6.37
CA ASP A 45 7.57 29.26 7.73
C ASP A 45 6.57 28.85 8.82
N GLU A 46 5.27 29.09 8.59
CA GLU A 46 4.20 28.71 9.52
C GLU A 46 3.95 27.20 9.52
N LEU A 47 4.01 26.58 8.34
CA LEU A 47 3.59 25.21 8.11
C LEU A 47 4.74 24.20 8.07
N TYR A 48 5.97 24.69 8.12
CA TYR A 48 7.16 23.86 8.04
C TYR A 48 7.20 22.80 9.14
N ILE A 49 7.41 21.55 8.75
CA ILE A 49 7.58 20.42 9.66
C ILE A 49 9.08 20.17 9.80
N GLN A 50 9.62 20.50 10.98
CA GLN A 50 10.98 20.11 11.30
C GLN A 50 11.07 18.59 11.41
N ASN A 51 11.75 17.98 10.45
CA ASN A 51 11.94 16.55 10.44
C ASN A 51 13.04 16.15 11.42
N SER A 52 12.72 15.33 12.43
CA SER A 52 13.69 14.80 13.39
C SER A 52 14.71 13.84 12.73
N TYR A 53 14.49 13.45 11.50
CA TYR A 53 15.35 12.51 10.78
C TYR A 53 16.47 13.18 10.01
N ARG A 54 16.69 14.53 10.07
CA ARG A 54 17.83 15.16 9.56
C ARG A 54 17.74 16.01 8.38
N GLU A 55 18.65 16.67 8.15
CA GLU A 55 19.43 17.29 7.07
C GLU A 55 19.10 16.83 5.63
N VAL A 56 17.99 16.19 5.40
CA VAL A 56 17.42 15.93 4.10
C VAL A 56 16.72 17.22 3.71
N GLU A 57 17.16 17.86 2.65
CA GLU A 57 16.64 19.13 2.14
C GLU A 57 15.17 19.02 1.65
N GLY A 58 14.60 17.83 1.71
CA GLY A 58 13.19 17.61 1.42
C GLY A 58 12.31 18.41 2.35
N THR A 59 11.67 19.42 1.80
CA THR A 59 10.82 20.31 2.55
C THR A 59 9.47 19.69 2.81
N GLN A 60 9.14 19.50 4.09
CA GLN A 60 7.82 19.07 4.51
C GLN A 60 7.03 20.22 5.09
N ILE A 61 5.81 20.40 4.66
CA ILE A 61 4.87 21.33 5.27
C ILE A 61 3.56 20.60 5.65
N ALA A 62 3.00 21.00 6.80
CA ALA A 62 1.68 20.59 7.19
C ALA A 62 0.64 21.20 6.22
N MET A 63 -0.30 20.42 5.77
CA MET A 63 -1.42 20.93 4.99
C MET A 63 -2.62 21.14 5.91
N PRO A 64 -3.13 22.39 6.05
CA PRO A 64 -4.36 22.63 6.80
C PRO A 64 -5.53 21.88 6.19
N LYS A 65 -6.25 21.10 7.01
CA LYS A 65 -7.36 20.25 6.55
C LYS A 65 -8.47 21.06 5.87
N GLU A 66 -8.64 22.29 6.27
CA GLU A 66 -9.64 23.22 5.75
C GLU A 66 -9.40 23.63 4.30
N LEU A 67 -8.15 23.53 3.84
CA LEU A 67 -7.76 23.81 2.46
C LEU A 67 -7.84 22.57 1.55
N LEU A 68 -8.09 21.41 2.13
CA LEU A 68 -8.26 20.20 1.34
C LEU A 68 -9.58 20.28 0.56
N PRO A 69 -9.56 20.21 -0.78
CA PRO A 69 -10.78 20.18 -1.57
C PRO A 69 -11.72 19.09 -1.09
N LYS A 70 -13.03 19.40 -1.03
CA LYS A 70 -14.04 18.42 -0.59
C LYS A 70 -13.95 17.10 -1.40
N GLU A 71 -13.71 17.21 -2.70
CA GLU A 71 -13.53 16.04 -3.55
C GLU A 71 -12.36 15.16 -3.09
N MET A 72 -11.23 15.78 -2.73
CA MET A 72 -10.05 15.05 -2.24
C MET A 72 -10.29 14.44 -0.86
N HIS A 73 -10.92 15.17 0.03
CA HIS A 73 -11.33 14.67 1.34
C HIS A 73 -12.23 13.43 1.21
N ASP A 74 -13.28 13.53 0.41
CA ASP A 74 -14.22 12.42 0.20
C ASP A 74 -13.54 11.23 -0.49
N TYR A 75 -12.62 11.51 -1.41
CA TYR A 75 -11.83 10.47 -2.10
C TYR A 75 -10.95 9.69 -1.10
N ILE A 76 -10.20 10.38 -0.24
CA ILE A 76 -9.37 9.73 0.79
C ILE A 76 -10.22 8.83 1.69
N LEU A 77 -11.34 9.33 2.23
CA LEU A 77 -12.17 8.55 3.15
C LEU A 77 -12.88 7.38 2.45
N THR A 78 -13.29 7.56 1.19
CA THR A 78 -13.88 6.48 0.39
C THR A 78 -12.86 5.37 0.14
N MET A 79 -11.64 5.72 -0.24
CA MET A 79 -10.57 4.75 -0.46
C MET A 79 -10.17 4.05 0.83
N ALA A 80 -10.10 4.78 1.95
CA ALA A 80 -9.78 4.20 3.26
C ALA A 80 -10.85 3.19 3.68
N ARG A 81 -12.11 3.53 3.56
CA ARG A 81 -13.23 2.64 3.87
C ARG A 81 -13.23 1.41 2.96
N GLY A 82 -13.09 1.62 1.65
CA GLY A 82 -13.01 0.53 0.68
C GLY A 82 -11.87 -0.44 0.98
N TYR A 83 -10.68 0.09 1.30
CA TYR A 83 -9.53 -0.70 1.70
C TYR A 83 -9.80 -1.52 2.98
N LEU A 84 -10.33 -0.90 4.03
CA LEU A 84 -10.64 -1.59 5.29
C LEU A 84 -11.67 -2.70 5.08
N VAL A 85 -12.76 -2.40 4.38
CA VAL A 85 -13.80 -3.39 4.05
C VAL A 85 -13.22 -4.54 3.24
N HIS A 86 -12.41 -4.25 2.22
CA HIS A 86 -11.82 -5.29 1.38
C HIS A 86 -10.80 -6.14 2.12
N SER A 87 -9.88 -5.54 2.85
CA SER A 87 -8.82 -6.26 3.57
C SER A 87 -9.37 -7.11 4.73
N GLN A 88 -10.39 -6.61 5.42
CA GLN A 88 -10.97 -7.29 6.57
C GLN A 88 -12.01 -8.36 6.17
N LEU A 89 -12.65 -8.21 5.03
CA LEU A 89 -13.60 -9.20 4.51
C LEU A 89 -12.99 -10.60 4.35
N HIS A 90 -11.67 -10.71 4.20
CA HIS A 90 -11.00 -12.00 4.04
C HIS A 90 -10.59 -12.66 5.36
N PHE A 91 -10.41 -11.87 6.44
CA PHE A 91 -9.75 -12.36 7.65
C PHE A 91 -10.58 -12.29 8.92
N MET A 92 -11.52 -11.35 9.00
CA MET A 92 -12.31 -11.15 10.19
C MET A 92 -13.80 -11.18 9.85
N GLU A 93 -14.57 -11.81 10.71
CA GLU A 93 -16.04 -11.79 10.62
C GLU A 93 -16.60 -10.46 11.17
N VAL A 94 -16.02 -9.35 10.73
CA VAL A 94 -16.32 -8.00 11.19
C VAL A 94 -16.73 -7.14 10.01
N ASP A 95 -17.77 -6.34 10.20
CA ASP A 95 -18.23 -5.37 9.23
C ASP A 95 -17.69 -3.98 9.57
N TYR A 96 -16.82 -3.46 8.72
CA TYR A 96 -16.23 -2.13 8.82
C TYR A 96 -16.90 -1.08 7.92
N SER A 97 -18.02 -1.43 7.28
CA SER A 97 -18.68 -0.51 6.32
C SER A 97 -19.14 0.80 6.96
N GLU A 98 -19.52 0.76 8.24
CA GLU A 98 -20.03 1.92 9.00
C GLU A 98 -18.99 2.50 9.98
N ILE A 99 -17.72 2.13 9.86
CA ILE A 99 -16.68 2.70 10.72
C ILE A 99 -16.60 4.21 10.53
N ASN A 100 -16.54 4.96 11.63
CA ASN A 100 -16.30 6.39 11.56
C ASN A 100 -14.82 6.66 11.25
N LEU A 101 -14.57 7.39 10.15
CA LEU A 101 -13.22 7.68 9.67
C LEU A 101 -13.01 9.18 9.57
N GLU A 102 -11.84 9.63 10.02
CA GLU A 102 -11.41 11.02 9.94
C GLU A 102 -9.96 11.09 9.45
N ILE A 103 -9.67 12.08 8.59
CA ILE A 103 -8.28 12.44 8.27
C ILE A 103 -7.70 13.17 9.47
N ASP A 104 -6.73 12.57 10.15
CA ASP A 104 -6.11 13.18 11.31
C ASP A 104 -5.03 14.19 10.90
N LYS A 105 -4.08 13.76 10.08
CA LYS A 105 -3.00 14.59 9.56
C LYS A 105 -2.86 14.42 8.06
N ILE A 106 -2.48 15.52 7.42
CA ILE A 106 -2.09 15.56 6.02
C ILE A 106 -0.90 16.51 5.88
N TRP A 107 0.08 16.12 5.08
CA TRP A 107 1.29 16.92 4.83
C TRP A 107 1.83 16.64 3.44
N THR A 108 2.52 17.61 2.88
CA THR A 108 3.22 17.47 1.61
C THR A 108 4.72 17.42 1.81
N THR A 109 5.40 16.69 0.95
CA THR A 109 6.85 16.56 0.89
C THR A 109 7.30 16.83 -0.54
N ASP A 110 8.09 17.89 -0.71
CA ASP A 110 8.80 18.16 -1.95
C ASP A 110 10.22 17.64 -1.81
N SER A 111 10.48 16.46 -2.38
CA SER A 111 11.81 15.85 -2.41
C SER A 111 12.56 16.28 -3.65
N ARG A 112 13.86 16.55 -3.48
CA ARG A 112 14.81 16.91 -4.54
C ARG A 112 15.87 15.81 -4.70
N GLU A 113 16.84 16.06 -5.52
CA GLU A 113 18.00 15.17 -5.70
C GLU A 113 18.60 14.74 -4.35
N ASN A 114 18.90 13.45 -4.19
CA ASN A 114 19.43 12.80 -2.99
C ASN A 114 18.50 12.75 -1.76
N ASP A 115 17.32 13.34 -1.81
CA ASP A 115 16.37 13.23 -0.72
C ASP A 115 15.81 11.82 -0.61
N TYR A 116 15.81 11.30 0.62
CA TYR A 116 15.25 9.98 0.92
C TYR A 116 14.43 10.04 2.21
N ILE A 117 13.54 9.07 2.40
CA ILE A 117 12.82 8.88 3.65
C ILE A 117 13.19 7.52 4.23
N PRO A 118 13.82 7.45 5.42
CA PRO A 118 14.21 6.20 6.04
C PRO A 118 12.99 5.33 6.36
N ALA A 119 13.24 4.04 6.62
CA ALA A 119 12.19 3.10 6.95
C ALA A 119 11.45 3.52 8.23
N HIS A 120 10.14 3.69 8.12
CA HIS A 120 9.25 4.12 9.20
C HIS A 120 7.85 3.54 9.02
N SER A 121 6.97 3.80 9.98
CA SER A 121 5.54 3.51 9.94
C SER A 121 4.75 4.69 10.50
N HIS A 122 3.45 4.65 10.37
CA HIS A 122 2.55 5.70 10.85
C HIS A 122 1.70 5.21 12.02
N TYR A 123 1.02 6.13 12.68
CA TYR A 123 -0.06 5.83 13.60
C TYR A 123 -1.41 5.95 12.87
N GLY A 124 -2.47 5.50 13.53
CA GLY A 124 -3.83 5.48 12.97
C GLY A 124 -4.22 4.11 12.44
N LEU A 125 -5.27 4.05 11.65
CA LEU A 125 -5.75 2.82 11.03
C LEU A 125 -5.10 2.59 9.67
N VAL A 126 -5.12 3.63 8.87
CA VAL A 126 -4.67 3.62 7.48
C VAL A 126 -3.83 4.85 7.23
N ALA A 127 -2.78 4.69 6.48
CA ALA A 127 -1.98 5.77 5.93
C ALA A 127 -2.00 5.70 4.40
N GLY A 128 -1.63 6.79 3.76
CA GLY A 128 -1.51 6.79 2.31
C GLY A 128 -0.67 7.92 1.80
N VAL A 129 -0.38 7.83 0.52
CA VAL A 129 0.39 8.81 -0.22
C VAL A 129 -0.19 8.96 -1.63
N PHE A 130 -0.20 10.16 -2.15
CA PHE A 130 -0.47 10.41 -3.57
C PHE A 130 0.56 11.38 -4.14
N TYR A 131 0.84 11.21 -5.43
CA TYR A 131 1.92 11.92 -6.12
C TYR A 131 1.35 12.98 -7.05
N LEU A 132 1.88 14.20 -6.95
CA LEU A 132 1.42 15.36 -7.71
C LEU A 132 2.44 15.84 -8.74
N LYS A 133 3.73 15.67 -8.45
CA LYS A 133 4.84 15.92 -9.38
C LYS A 133 5.81 14.74 -9.27
N VAL A 134 6.23 14.21 -10.41
CA VAL A 134 7.19 13.10 -10.46
C VAL A 134 8.20 13.39 -11.56
N PRO A 135 9.50 13.50 -11.25
CA PRO A 135 10.54 13.70 -12.26
C PRO A 135 10.64 12.49 -13.21
N GLU A 136 11.02 12.73 -14.46
CA GLU A 136 11.10 11.70 -15.50
C GLU A 136 12.04 10.54 -15.17
N GLN A 137 13.11 10.80 -14.40
CA GLN A 137 14.07 9.77 -13.98
C GLN A 137 13.50 8.82 -12.92
N VAL A 138 12.44 9.20 -12.20
CA VAL A 138 11.72 8.29 -11.31
C VAL A 138 10.87 7.35 -12.16
N SER A 139 11.40 6.20 -12.46
CA SER A 139 10.79 5.28 -13.43
C SER A 139 10.89 3.81 -12.99
N THR A 140 10.30 2.94 -13.80
CA THR A 140 10.34 1.48 -13.60
C THR A 140 11.71 0.84 -13.80
N MET A 141 12.65 1.55 -14.40
CA MET A 141 13.92 1.00 -14.89
C MET A 141 15.06 1.10 -13.88
N ASN A 142 14.88 1.94 -12.86
CA ASN A 142 15.84 2.13 -11.79
C ASN A 142 15.14 2.20 -10.44
N ASP A 143 15.84 2.01 -9.35
CA ASP A 143 15.29 2.03 -8.00
C ASP A 143 15.22 3.45 -7.42
N GLU A 144 15.26 4.47 -8.28
CA GLU A 144 15.31 5.87 -7.88
C GLU A 144 13.93 6.43 -7.54
N GLY A 145 13.84 7.09 -6.40
CA GLY A 145 12.64 7.79 -5.94
C GLY A 145 11.44 6.90 -5.62
N ASN A 146 11.63 5.59 -5.55
CA ASN A 146 10.57 4.61 -5.36
C ASN A 146 10.10 4.52 -3.90
N PHE A 147 8.85 4.15 -3.72
CA PHE A 147 8.27 3.82 -2.44
C PHE A 147 8.43 2.31 -2.19
N TRP A 148 9.20 1.98 -1.18
CA TRP A 148 9.52 0.60 -0.80
C TRP A 148 8.72 0.16 0.42
N VAL A 149 7.99 -0.93 0.27
CA VAL A 149 7.25 -1.58 1.35
C VAL A 149 8.11 -2.72 1.91
N HIS A 150 8.44 -2.63 3.20
CA HIS A 150 9.25 -3.63 3.88
C HIS A 150 8.36 -4.68 4.52
N HIS A 151 8.52 -5.93 4.10
CA HIS A 151 7.97 -7.07 4.80
C HIS A 151 9.00 -7.52 5.87
N ASP A 152 8.56 -7.82 7.08
CA ASP A 152 9.44 -8.18 8.21
C ASP A 152 10.15 -9.54 8.04
N GLU A 153 10.08 -10.14 6.88
CA GLU A 153 10.87 -11.31 6.54
C GLU A 153 12.34 -10.89 6.41
N PRO A 154 13.26 -11.55 7.13
CA PRO A 154 14.69 -11.24 7.01
C PRO A 154 15.10 -11.46 5.55
N GLY A 155 15.52 -10.39 4.91
CA GLY A 155 16.06 -10.41 3.54
C GLY A 155 17.38 -11.15 3.42
N TYR A 156 17.44 -12.37 3.96
CA TYR A 156 18.56 -13.25 3.72
C TYR A 156 18.42 -13.76 2.29
N VAL A 157 19.22 -13.22 1.43
CA VAL A 157 19.44 -13.77 0.07
C VAL A 157 20.22 -15.06 0.24
N ASP A 158 19.53 -16.11 0.67
CA ASP A 158 20.05 -17.46 0.62
C ASP A 158 20.01 -17.91 -0.85
N MET A 159 21.14 -18.31 -1.40
CA MET A 159 21.29 -18.82 -2.77
C MET A 159 20.57 -20.17 -2.99
N ASN A 160 19.66 -20.55 -2.10
CA ASN A 160 18.90 -21.79 -2.17
C ASN A 160 17.79 -21.70 -3.23
N PRO A 161 17.71 -22.63 -4.20
CA PRO A 161 16.65 -22.64 -5.22
C PRO A 161 15.22 -22.72 -4.67
N LEU A 162 15.04 -23.04 -3.38
CA LEU A 162 13.74 -23.00 -2.70
C LEU A 162 13.30 -21.59 -2.26
N GLN A 163 14.08 -20.55 -2.52
CA GLN A 163 13.71 -19.15 -2.23
C GLN A 163 12.41 -18.71 -2.92
N SER A 164 12.05 -19.31 -4.04
CA SER A 164 10.79 -19.03 -4.73
C SER A 164 9.55 -19.32 -3.89
N ILE A 165 9.68 -20.06 -2.80
CA ILE A 165 8.59 -20.38 -1.87
C ILE A 165 8.44 -19.29 -0.79
N ARG A 166 9.46 -18.47 -0.58
CA ARG A 166 9.40 -17.37 0.39
C ARG A 166 8.68 -16.16 -0.18
N PRO A 167 7.86 -15.47 0.61
CA PRO A 167 7.31 -14.19 0.19
C PRO A 167 8.47 -13.21 -0.08
N LYS A 168 8.29 -12.33 -1.06
CA LYS A 168 9.25 -11.25 -1.29
C LYS A 168 9.35 -10.41 -0.02
N GLY A 169 10.56 -10.14 0.44
CA GLY A 169 10.81 -9.28 1.61
C GLY A 169 10.59 -7.80 1.34
N LEU A 170 10.32 -7.42 0.08
CA LEU A 170 10.18 -6.05 -0.37
C LEU A 170 9.22 -5.98 -1.55
N ASP A 171 8.24 -5.06 -1.48
CA ASP A 171 7.45 -4.63 -2.63
C ASP A 171 7.77 -3.18 -2.97
N ILE A 172 7.68 -2.84 -4.25
CA ILE A 172 8.02 -1.51 -4.76
C ILE A 172 6.78 -0.90 -5.40
N VAL A 173 6.44 0.30 -4.97
CA VAL A 173 5.45 1.14 -5.64
C VAL A 173 6.19 2.28 -6.35
N ILE A 174 6.06 2.31 -7.66
CA ILE A 174 6.69 3.33 -8.50
C ILE A 174 5.79 4.56 -8.48
N PRO A 175 6.31 5.74 -8.09
CA PRO A 175 5.58 6.99 -8.17
C PRO A 175 5.17 7.31 -9.60
N GLU A 176 3.98 7.87 -9.74
CA GLU A 176 3.42 8.35 -11.00
C GLU A 176 2.47 9.50 -10.68
N GLU A 177 2.44 10.56 -11.48
CA GLU A 177 1.53 11.68 -11.23
C GLU A 177 0.07 11.22 -11.22
N GLY A 178 -0.63 11.58 -10.15
CA GLY A 178 -2.00 11.13 -9.90
C GLY A 178 -2.12 9.76 -9.23
N LYS A 179 -1.04 9.00 -9.08
CA LYS A 179 -1.12 7.73 -8.37
C LYS A 179 -1.38 7.97 -6.88
N PHE A 180 -2.40 7.29 -6.41
CA PHE A 180 -2.83 7.27 -5.01
C PHE A 180 -2.58 5.87 -4.44
N THR A 181 -1.91 5.79 -3.31
CA THR A 181 -1.61 4.53 -2.63
C THR A 181 -2.08 4.61 -1.18
N ILE A 182 -2.74 3.56 -0.71
CA ILE A 182 -3.22 3.44 0.66
C ILE A 182 -2.77 2.10 1.25
N PHE A 183 -2.42 2.10 2.53
CA PHE A 183 -1.87 0.94 3.23
C PHE A 183 -2.17 1.02 4.73
N PRO A 184 -2.06 -0.08 5.48
CA PRO A 184 -2.25 -0.05 6.92
C PRO A 184 -1.14 0.77 7.57
N SER A 185 -1.49 1.59 8.57
CA SER A 185 -0.55 2.53 9.19
C SER A 185 0.70 1.87 9.78
N TRP A 186 0.61 0.63 10.24
CA TRP A 186 1.73 -0.13 10.80
C TRP A 186 2.75 -0.60 9.75
N LEU A 187 2.40 -0.57 8.46
CA LEU A 187 3.26 -1.04 7.38
C LEU A 187 4.55 -0.23 7.31
N LYS A 188 5.67 -0.90 7.50
CA LYS A 188 6.98 -0.28 7.40
C LYS A 188 7.31 0.01 5.93
N HIS A 189 7.73 1.23 5.66
CA HIS A 189 8.08 1.66 4.30
C HIS A 189 9.17 2.72 4.32
N SER A 190 9.81 2.89 3.18
CA SER A 190 10.83 3.91 2.95
C SER A 190 10.70 4.49 1.55
N VAL A 191 11.46 5.55 1.29
CA VAL A 191 11.54 6.15 -0.04
C VAL A 191 13.00 6.28 -0.42
N THR A 192 13.36 5.74 -1.58
CA THR A 192 14.72 5.82 -2.11
C THR A 192 15.00 7.21 -2.68
N PRO A 193 16.26 7.67 -2.68
CA PRO A 193 16.65 8.90 -3.35
C PRO A 193 16.51 8.76 -4.87
N PHE A 194 16.49 9.89 -5.56
CA PHE A 194 16.67 9.96 -7.00
C PHE A 194 17.77 10.98 -7.33
N PHE A 195 18.31 10.91 -8.54
CA PHE A 195 19.38 11.77 -8.99
C PHE A 195 18.95 12.59 -10.20
N GLY A 196 19.42 13.83 -10.26
CA GLY A 196 19.08 14.78 -11.30
C GLY A 196 18.02 15.80 -10.89
N GLU A 197 17.66 16.68 -11.83
CA GLU A 197 16.78 17.82 -11.58
C GLU A 197 15.32 17.40 -11.40
N GLY A 198 14.56 18.26 -10.76
CA GLY A 198 13.11 18.13 -10.58
C GLY A 198 12.70 18.01 -9.13
N VAL A 199 11.39 17.92 -8.95
CA VAL A 199 10.76 17.78 -7.64
C VAL A 199 9.80 16.60 -7.67
N ARG A 200 9.97 15.65 -6.74
CA ARG A 200 8.96 14.63 -6.45
C ARG A 200 8.08 15.16 -5.33
N ARG A 201 6.88 15.65 -5.69
CA ARG A 201 5.87 16.09 -4.74
C ARG A 201 4.94 14.96 -4.36
N ALA A 202 4.96 14.61 -3.10
CA ALA A 202 4.08 13.63 -2.50
C ALA A 202 3.25 14.25 -1.38
N VAL A 203 1.97 13.90 -1.31
CA VAL A 203 1.10 14.26 -0.19
C VAL A 203 0.78 13.00 0.58
N SER A 204 1.13 13.01 1.87
CA SER A 204 0.88 11.89 2.78
C SER A 204 -0.23 12.25 3.77
N PHE A 205 -0.94 11.24 4.24
CA PHE A 205 -2.04 11.41 5.19
C PHE A 205 -2.18 10.22 6.12
N ASN A 206 -2.78 10.48 7.30
CA ASN A 206 -3.20 9.45 8.24
C ASN A 206 -4.72 9.51 8.43
N VAL A 207 -5.36 8.35 8.45
CA VAL A 207 -6.78 8.19 8.76
C VAL A 207 -6.93 7.44 10.07
N ILE A 208 -7.78 7.98 10.95
CA ILE A 208 -8.11 7.42 12.25
C ILE A 208 -9.59 7.08 12.36
N CYS A 209 -9.92 6.31 13.39
CA CYS A 209 -11.28 6.17 13.90
C CYS A 209 -11.32 6.94 15.23
N PRO A 210 -11.91 8.15 15.27
CA PRO A 210 -11.88 8.97 16.48
C PRO A 210 -12.60 8.35 17.68
N ASP A 211 -13.57 7.51 17.43
CA ASP A 211 -14.33 6.76 18.42
C ASP A 211 -13.89 5.28 18.55
N ALA A 212 -12.64 4.98 18.24
CA ALA A 212 -12.11 3.61 18.22
C ALA A 212 -12.33 2.84 19.54
N ASN A 213 -12.28 3.53 20.68
CA ASN A 213 -12.48 2.90 21.98
C ASN A 213 -13.95 2.52 22.25
N ASP A 214 -14.88 3.22 21.65
CA ASP A 214 -16.32 3.02 21.80
C ASP A 214 -16.94 2.24 20.63
N TRP A 215 -16.19 2.16 19.53
CA TRP A 215 -16.65 1.47 18.34
C TRP A 215 -16.70 -0.05 18.55
N LYS A 216 -17.87 -0.61 18.30
CA LYS A 216 -18.08 -2.05 18.37
C LYS A 216 -18.35 -2.59 16.96
N PRO A 217 -17.47 -3.47 16.46
CA PRO A 217 -17.68 -4.07 15.17
C PRO A 217 -19.00 -4.87 15.13
N LYS A 218 -19.79 -4.65 14.09
CA LYS A 218 -20.96 -5.49 13.83
C LYS A 218 -20.50 -6.83 13.25
N ALA A 219 -21.09 -7.92 13.71
CA ALA A 219 -20.87 -9.21 13.09
C ALA A 219 -21.36 -9.19 11.63
N VAL A 220 -20.56 -9.77 10.72
CA VAL A 220 -20.99 -9.90 9.33
C VAL A 220 -22.29 -10.72 9.25
N PRO A 221 -23.33 -10.21 8.58
CA PRO A 221 -24.58 -10.94 8.42
C PRO A 221 -24.36 -12.36 7.88
N GLU A 222 -25.12 -13.31 8.41
CA GLU A 222 -24.97 -14.74 8.06
C GLU A 222 -25.09 -14.99 6.56
N ALA A 223 -25.99 -14.30 5.88
CA ALA A 223 -26.14 -14.39 4.42
C ALA A 223 -24.87 -14.02 3.65
N ILE A 224 -24.05 -13.09 4.18
CA ILE A 224 -22.76 -12.74 3.57
C ILE A 224 -21.71 -13.79 3.92
N ARG A 225 -21.74 -14.36 5.12
CA ARG A 225 -20.86 -15.46 5.53
C ARG A 225 -21.06 -16.68 4.66
N GLU A 226 -22.30 -17.05 4.40
CA GLU A 226 -22.65 -18.20 3.55
C GLU A 226 -22.19 -17.98 2.10
N ARG A 227 -22.43 -16.80 1.52
CA ARG A 227 -21.92 -16.47 0.18
C ARG A 227 -20.39 -16.58 0.07
N ARG A 228 -19.68 -16.26 1.13
CA ARG A 228 -18.21 -16.39 1.18
C ARG A 228 -17.77 -17.84 1.24
N LYS A 229 -18.46 -18.68 2.02
CA LYS A 229 -18.18 -20.13 2.07
C LYS A 229 -18.33 -20.76 0.69
N VAL A 230 -19.44 -20.49 0.00
CA VAL A 230 -19.70 -20.99 -1.35
C VAL A 230 -18.61 -20.56 -2.32
N LYS A 231 -18.24 -19.27 -2.33
CA LYS A 231 -17.18 -18.76 -3.20
C LYS A 231 -15.83 -19.37 -2.88
N LYS A 232 -15.51 -19.58 -1.61
CA LYS A 232 -14.28 -20.26 -1.18
C LYS A 232 -14.23 -21.72 -1.64
N GLU A 233 -15.34 -22.43 -1.55
CA GLU A 233 -15.47 -23.81 -2.04
C GLU A 233 -15.38 -23.92 -3.56
N GLU A 234 -15.91 -22.94 -4.31
CA GLU A 234 -15.79 -22.87 -5.76
C GLU A 234 -14.33 -22.63 -6.18
N VAL A 235 -13.61 -21.71 -5.52
CA VAL A 235 -12.19 -21.45 -5.77
C VAL A 235 -11.36 -22.70 -5.47
N LEU A 236 -11.61 -23.38 -4.35
CA LEU A 236 -10.93 -24.62 -4.01
C LEU A 236 -11.19 -25.75 -5.03
N LYS A 237 -12.39 -25.82 -5.61
CA LYS A 237 -12.71 -26.81 -6.67
C LYS A 237 -11.99 -26.51 -7.97
N ILE A 238 -11.77 -25.24 -8.32
CA ILE A 238 -11.01 -24.82 -9.50
C ILE A 238 -9.53 -25.21 -9.33
N ASP A 239 -8.95 -24.97 -8.16
CA ASP A 239 -7.55 -25.32 -7.88
C ASP A 239 -7.30 -26.83 -7.82
N THR A 240 -8.30 -27.63 -7.41
CA THR A 240 -8.20 -29.09 -7.37
C THR A 240 -8.51 -29.76 -8.71
N ALA A 241 -9.25 -29.10 -9.63
CA ALA A 241 -9.53 -29.61 -10.98
C ALA A 241 -8.34 -29.44 -11.95
N GLY A 242 -7.39 -28.58 -11.62
CA GLY A 242 -6.11 -28.41 -12.31
C GLY A 242 -5.03 -29.29 -11.68
N GLY A 243 -5.22 -30.61 -11.69
CA GLY A 243 -4.22 -31.56 -11.20
C GLY A 243 -2.89 -31.45 -11.98
N PRO A 244 -1.75 -31.81 -11.35
CA PRO A 244 -0.41 -31.60 -11.90
C PRO A 244 -0.07 -32.40 -13.18
N ASP A 245 -1.00 -33.14 -13.75
CA ASP A 245 -0.73 -34.01 -14.92
C ASP A 245 -1.10 -33.44 -16.29
N ALA A 246 -1.56 -32.19 -16.37
CA ALA A 246 -2.08 -31.67 -17.63
C ALA A 246 -1.04 -31.12 -18.61
N ASN A 247 0.24 -30.91 -18.26
CA ASN A 247 1.22 -30.32 -19.18
C ASN A 247 2.70 -30.70 -19.00
N LEU A 248 2.98 -31.98 -18.81
CA LEU A 248 4.37 -32.51 -18.90
C LEU A 248 4.52 -33.56 -19.99
N LYS A 249 3.95 -33.32 -21.17
CA LYS A 249 4.35 -34.01 -22.42
C LYS A 249 4.80 -32.95 -23.43
N GLY A 250 5.97 -32.48 -23.22
CA GLY A 250 6.72 -31.69 -24.19
C GLY A 250 8.11 -32.29 -24.27
N ASP A 251 8.31 -33.20 -25.20
CA ASP A 251 9.61 -33.71 -25.61
C ASP A 251 10.58 -32.56 -25.80
N ARG A 252 11.60 -32.46 -24.97
CA ARG A 252 12.85 -31.82 -25.35
C ARG A 252 13.91 -32.84 -25.48
N ASP A 253 14.09 -33.25 -26.72
CA ASP A 253 15.26 -33.94 -27.23
C ASP A 253 16.48 -33.04 -27.01
N ILE A 254 17.32 -33.35 -26.03
CA ILE A 254 18.62 -32.70 -25.84
C ILE A 254 19.65 -33.73 -26.32
N SER A 255 19.78 -33.80 -27.63
CA SER A 255 20.97 -34.37 -28.28
C SER A 255 21.55 -33.31 -29.19
N ASN A 256 22.82 -32.94 -28.92
CA ASN A 256 23.77 -32.17 -29.73
C ASN A 256 23.70 -30.62 -29.59
N ALA A 257 24.57 -30.04 -28.75
CA ALA A 257 25.82 -29.32 -29.13
C ALA A 257 26.49 -28.83 -27.87
#